data_640403a98e0b7945d695bbe80b28effa
#
_entry.id   640403a98e0b7945d695bbe80b28effa
#
_cell.length_a   1.000
_cell.length_b   1.000
_cell.length_c   1.000
_cell.angle_alpha   90.00
_cell.angle_beta   90.00
_cell.angle_gamma   90.00
#
_symmetry.space_group_name_H-M   'P 1'
#
loop_
_entity.id
_entity.type
_entity.pdbx_description
1 polymer ?
#
loop_
_entity_poly.entity_id
_entity_poly.type
_entity_poly.pdbx_seq_one_letter_code
_entity_poly.pdbx_strand_id
1 'polypeptide(L)'
;MEFTGTVTGIKFRNEENGWTVLRIKGDDGEELTAVGVMPSVNDGEHVTVTGNMTAHPMYGEQIRVTSYKNDIPTSAEAVRAYLASGFIKGIGEATARLLVDKFGAETLEIIKTEPMKLTRISGIGPKKAKMIHESYIEKAAMQDIIMGMQELGLSIAMTMKIYKLYGENCVSMVKENPYSLIDDFENVGFKTADKIAFEAGYERESEFRVRAGIKYALSLARQEGNTCLPRDMLVMFAANNVLGVVPERVEAVLEKMLESSSLVEKRMGERDYIFLKYMHYVESDCAALFSNIVSNVDILSLFDIDGEIKRLEKQFGVTLAAAQNEAVKRAVTDGVLIVTGGPGTGKTTILKFVIEIMEHLGLQIELAAPTGRASKRISDTTGREARTLHRLLEYNFNNNSFNRNADYPVEADVIIIDEMSMVDVMLFHSLLKAVAKGTRLVMVGDVDQLPSVGPGNVLRDLVN
;
A
#
# COMPACT_ATOMS: atom_id res chain seq x y z
N MET A 1 31.80 -5.49 2.50
CA MET A 1 33.06 -5.20 3.22
C MET A 1 32.77 -4.43 4.49
N GLU A 2 33.71 -4.42 5.40
CA GLU A 2 33.66 -3.65 6.63
C GLU A 2 34.78 -2.62 6.62
N PHE A 3 34.52 -1.39 7.06
CA PHE A 3 35.50 -0.32 7.12
C PHE A 3 35.34 0.43 8.44
N THR A 4 36.42 0.53 9.20
CA THR A 4 36.44 1.15 10.53
C THR A 4 37.32 2.38 10.49
N GLY A 5 36.88 3.48 11.11
CA GLY A 5 37.61 4.72 11.16
C GLY A 5 36.85 5.88 11.76
N THR A 6 37.46 7.05 11.77
CA THR A 6 36.89 8.27 12.32
C THR A 6 36.19 9.10 11.23
N VAL A 7 35.00 9.57 11.48
CA VAL A 7 34.25 10.47 10.60
C VAL A 7 34.94 11.83 10.57
N THR A 8 35.37 12.24 9.38
CA THR A 8 36.11 13.50 9.16
C THR A 8 35.25 14.62 8.60
N GLY A 9 34.02 14.34 8.23
CA GLY A 9 33.05 15.35 7.78
C GLY A 9 31.79 14.76 7.19
N ILE A 10 30.65 15.36 7.55
CA ILE A 10 29.34 15.06 6.97
C ILE A 10 29.10 16.02 5.82
N LYS A 11 29.05 15.50 4.59
CA LYS A 11 28.78 16.31 3.38
C LYS A 11 27.31 16.63 3.19
N PHE A 12 26.45 15.70 3.57
CA PHE A 12 24.99 15.84 3.42
C PHE A 12 24.28 14.94 4.41
N ARG A 13 23.16 15.43 4.98
CA ARG A 13 22.21 14.66 5.76
C ARG A 13 20.78 15.12 5.45
N ASN A 14 19.91 14.15 5.24
CA ASN A 14 18.48 14.37 5.19
C ASN A 14 17.90 14.02 6.57
N GLU A 15 17.41 15.02 7.28
CA GLU A 15 16.88 14.88 8.65
C GLU A 15 15.58 14.04 8.72
N GLU A 16 14.81 13.96 7.62
CA GLU A 16 13.55 13.23 7.61
C GLU A 16 13.76 11.70 7.51
N ASN A 17 14.75 11.26 6.75
CA ASN A 17 14.96 9.84 6.47
C ASN A 17 16.34 9.32 6.90
N GLY A 18 17.16 10.16 7.49
CA GLY A 18 18.49 9.84 7.99
C GLY A 18 19.53 9.51 6.88
N TRP A 19 19.23 9.77 5.61
CA TRP A 19 20.18 9.55 4.50
C TRP A 19 21.37 10.48 4.65
N THR A 20 22.56 9.90 4.76
CA THR A 20 23.79 10.65 5.07
C THR A 20 24.88 10.29 4.07
N VAL A 21 25.66 11.31 3.68
CA VAL A 21 26.91 11.19 2.91
C VAL A 21 28.02 11.75 3.81
N LEU A 22 28.97 10.91 4.20
CA LEU A 22 30.06 11.30 5.08
C LEU A 22 31.41 10.74 4.62
N ARG A 23 32.50 11.33 5.14
CA ARG A 23 33.85 10.83 4.95
C ARG A 23 34.32 10.13 6.23
N ILE A 24 34.94 8.98 6.05
CA ILE A 24 35.57 8.22 7.13
C ILE A 24 37.07 8.13 6.79
N LYS A 25 37.91 8.41 7.76
CA LYS A 25 39.36 8.16 7.70
C LYS A 25 39.67 6.93 8.51
N GLY A 26 40.11 5.89 7.84
CA GLY A 26 40.54 4.64 8.46
C GLY A 26 41.74 4.84 9.38
N ASP A 27 41.94 3.91 10.30
CA ASP A 27 43.08 3.89 11.24
C ASP A 27 44.43 3.72 10.51
N ASP A 28 44.40 3.19 9.30
CA ASP A 28 45.52 3.09 8.35
C ASP A 28 45.78 4.36 7.56
N GLY A 29 44.92 5.39 7.68
CA GLY A 29 44.98 6.67 7.00
C GLY A 29 44.24 6.73 5.66
N GLU A 30 43.62 5.64 5.22
CA GLU A 30 42.79 5.61 4.02
C GLU A 30 41.51 6.45 4.24
N GLU A 31 41.10 7.26 3.24
CA GLU A 31 39.86 8.02 3.28
C GLU A 31 38.80 7.40 2.36
N LEU A 32 37.63 7.11 2.90
CA LEU A 32 36.50 6.53 2.18
C LEU A 32 35.24 7.39 2.33
N THR A 33 34.47 7.53 1.25
CA THR A 33 33.15 8.12 1.32
C THR A 33 32.11 7.05 1.62
N ALA A 34 31.33 7.23 2.71
CA ALA A 34 30.23 6.34 3.06
C ALA A 34 28.87 7.01 2.76
N VAL A 35 27.97 6.25 2.17
CA VAL A 35 26.64 6.72 1.75
C VAL A 35 25.58 5.73 2.20
N GLY A 36 24.60 6.19 2.96
CA GLY A 36 23.51 5.34 3.47
C GLY A 36 22.67 6.02 4.53
N VAL A 37 21.77 5.27 5.14
CA VAL A 37 20.95 5.78 6.24
C VAL A 37 21.75 5.66 7.54
N MET A 38 22.25 6.79 8.04
CA MET A 38 23.08 6.89 9.24
C MET A 38 22.65 8.11 10.07
N PRO A 39 21.44 8.06 10.68
CA PRO A 39 20.85 9.24 11.32
C PRO A 39 21.60 9.72 12.56
N SER A 40 22.31 8.85 13.24
CA SER A 40 22.98 9.14 14.51
C SER A 40 24.49 9.30 14.43
N VAL A 41 25.09 9.20 13.23
CA VAL A 41 26.55 9.37 13.05
C VAL A 41 26.92 10.84 12.93
N ASN A 42 27.99 11.29 13.58
CA ASN A 42 28.44 12.69 13.55
C ASN A 42 29.95 12.82 13.32
N ASP A 43 30.37 14.05 13.03
CA ASP A 43 31.80 14.36 12.86
C ASP A 43 32.59 14.03 14.12
N GLY A 44 33.76 13.42 13.93
CA GLY A 44 34.66 13.04 15.02
C GLY A 44 34.30 11.71 15.69
N GLU A 45 33.20 11.05 15.32
CA GLU A 45 32.87 9.72 15.83
C GLU A 45 33.71 8.63 15.16
N HIS A 46 34.10 7.63 15.96
CA HIS A 46 34.70 6.41 15.45
C HIS A 46 33.61 5.40 15.14
N VAL A 47 33.56 4.98 13.88
CA VAL A 47 32.46 4.15 13.37
C VAL A 47 33.00 2.98 12.58
N THR A 48 32.32 1.86 12.71
CA THR A 48 32.49 0.71 11.83
C THR A 48 31.28 0.64 10.89
N VAL A 49 31.51 0.78 9.59
CA VAL A 49 30.47 0.69 8.57
C VAL A 49 30.60 -0.61 7.79
N THR A 50 29.48 -1.28 7.55
CA THR A 50 29.40 -2.48 6.70
C THR A 50 28.58 -2.18 5.47
N GLY A 51 29.08 -2.56 4.29
CA GLY A 51 28.37 -2.27 3.03
C GLY A 51 29.05 -2.82 1.80
N ASN A 52 28.56 -2.39 0.64
CA ASN A 52 29.08 -2.77 -0.66
C ASN A 52 29.77 -1.59 -1.33
N MET A 53 30.94 -1.82 -1.91
CA MET A 53 31.60 -0.82 -2.73
C MET A 53 30.79 -0.53 -3.98
N THR A 54 30.65 0.74 -4.28
CA THR A 54 29.94 1.24 -5.48
C THR A 54 30.74 2.40 -6.07
N ALA A 55 30.78 2.50 -7.39
CA ALA A 55 31.39 3.64 -8.08
C ALA A 55 30.28 4.62 -8.49
N HIS A 56 30.39 5.87 -8.04
CA HIS A 56 29.49 6.94 -8.47
C HIS A 56 30.13 7.72 -9.61
N PRO A 57 29.42 8.02 -10.73
CA PRO A 57 30.00 8.66 -11.91
C PRO A 57 30.70 10.01 -11.63
N MET A 58 30.20 10.78 -10.65
CA MET A 58 30.75 12.10 -10.30
C MET A 58 31.57 12.13 -8.99
N TYR A 59 31.42 11.15 -8.10
CA TYR A 59 32.01 11.20 -6.75
C TYR A 59 33.02 10.07 -6.47
N GLY A 60 33.27 9.20 -7.47
CA GLY A 60 34.25 8.13 -7.36
C GLY A 60 33.76 6.93 -6.52
N GLU A 61 34.71 6.21 -5.96
CA GLU A 61 34.42 5.03 -5.12
C GLU A 61 33.82 5.43 -3.79
N GLN A 62 32.76 4.71 -3.40
CA GLN A 62 32.08 4.91 -2.12
C GLN A 62 31.54 3.59 -1.58
N ILE A 63 31.44 3.47 -0.28
CA ILE A 63 30.77 2.35 0.37
C ILE A 63 29.28 2.71 0.53
N ARG A 64 28.41 1.87 -0.04
CA ARG A 64 26.98 1.93 0.23
C ARG A 64 26.68 1.15 1.51
N VAL A 65 26.44 1.89 2.59
CA VAL A 65 26.29 1.37 3.93
C VAL A 65 24.96 0.62 4.07
N THR A 66 25.03 -0.59 4.57
CA THR A 66 23.87 -1.43 4.93
C THR A 66 23.65 -1.47 6.44
N SER A 67 24.74 -1.40 7.22
CA SER A 67 24.71 -1.29 8.67
C SER A 67 25.92 -0.50 9.17
N TYR A 68 25.82 0.08 10.35
CA TYR A 68 26.92 0.74 11.01
C TYR A 68 26.82 0.57 12.53
N LYS A 69 27.96 0.67 13.19
CA LYS A 69 28.09 0.64 14.64
C LYS A 69 28.96 1.83 15.08
N ASN A 70 28.49 2.57 16.04
CA ASN A 70 29.27 3.63 16.68
C ASN A 70 29.99 3.02 17.87
N ASP A 71 31.30 3.21 17.93
CA ASP A 71 32.08 2.81 19.09
C ASP A 71 31.93 3.87 20.19
N ILE A 72 31.55 3.46 21.39
CA ILE A 72 31.49 4.36 22.55
C ILE A 72 32.93 4.76 22.89
N PRO A 73 33.26 6.05 22.88
CA PRO A 73 34.61 6.51 23.15
C PRO A 73 35.02 6.18 24.59
N THR A 74 36.15 5.50 24.75
CA THR A 74 36.69 5.05 26.03
C THR A 74 37.88 5.88 26.52
N SER A 75 38.53 6.65 25.63
CA SER A 75 39.62 7.54 26.02
C SER A 75 39.14 8.97 26.22
N ALA A 76 39.79 9.74 27.07
CA ALA A 76 39.46 11.15 27.33
C ALA A 76 39.50 12.01 26.04
N GLU A 77 40.47 11.73 25.14
CA GLU A 77 40.56 12.43 23.84
C GLU A 77 39.40 12.12 22.91
N ALA A 78 39.02 10.84 22.82
CA ALA A 78 37.87 10.41 22.02
C ALA A 78 36.55 10.94 22.60
N VAL A 79 36.37 10.96 23.92
CA VAL A 79 35.21 11.58 24.59
C VAL A 79 35.13 13.07 24.30
N ARG A 80 36.27 13.78 24.29
CA ARG A 80 36.31 15.20 23.95
C ARG A 80 35.89 15.46 22.51
N ALA A 81 36.42 14.71 21.56
CA ALA A 81 36.07 14.80 20.15
C ALA A 81 34.57 14.54 19.94
N TYR A 82 34.05 13.49 20.56
CA TYR A 82 32.64 13.12 20.54
C TYR A 82 31.74 14.24 21.07
N LEU A 83 32.06 14.83 22.21
CA LEU A 83 31.28 15.93 22.81
C LEU A 83 31.40 17.22 22.01
N ALA A 84 32.58 17.48 21.39
CA ALA A 84 32.84 18.69 20.59
C ALA A 84 32.13 18.68 19.23
N SER A 85 31.71 17.50 18.73
CA SER A 85 31.06 17.33 17.40
C SER A 85 29.71 18.04 17.26
N GLY A 86 29.15 18.60 18.36
CA GLY A 86 27.82 19.22 18.38
C GLY A 86 26.65 18.25 18.51
N PHE A 87 26.95 16.97 18.70
CA PHE A 87 25.99 15.87 18.83
C PHE A 87 25.02 16.06 20.00
N ILE A 88 25.52 16.60 21.14
CA ILE A 88 24.72 16.83 22.32
C ILE A 88 24.39 18.31 22.43
N LYS A 89 23.09 18.65 22.42
CA LYS A 89 22.63 20.02 22.53
C LYS A 89 23.19 20.69 23.80
N GLY A 90 23.81 21.86 23.63
CA GLY A 90 24.37 22.61 24.75
C GLY A 90 25.85 22.35 25.03
N ILE A 91 26.50 21.45 24.32
CA ILE A 91 27.93 21.22 24.37
C ILE A 91 28.56 21.68 23.04
N GLY A 92 29.42 22.69 23.11
CA GLY A 92 30.33 23.08 22.02
C GLY A 92 31.76 22.74 22.42
N GLU A 93 32.71 22.98 21.54
CA GLU A 93 34.13 22.63 21.71
C GLU A 93 34.74 23.10 23.04
N ALA A 94 34.49 24.36 23.42
CA ALA A 94 34.97 24.90 24.70
C ALA A 94 34.34 24.18 25.90
N THR A 95 33.04 23.86 25.83
CA THR A 95 32.35 23.17 26.91
C THR A 95 32.82 21.69 27.00
N ALA A 96 32.98 21.02 25.86
CA ALA A 96 33.52 19.65 25.79
C ALA A 96 34.91 19.56 26.45
N ARG A 97 35.78 20.50 26.12
CA ARG A 97 37.11 20.57 26.73
C ARG A 97 37.04 20.70 28.26
N LEU A 98 36.24 21.65 28.78
CA LEU A 98 36.09 21.86 30.23
C LEU A 98 35.51 20.64 30.95
N LEU A 99 34.58 19.95 30.32
CA LEU A 99 33.96 18.72 30.86
C LEU A 99 34.99 17.61 30.96
N VAL A 100 35.74 17.36 29.88
CA VAL A 100 36.72 16.26 29.85
C VAL A 100 37.95 16.58 30.69
N ASP A 101 38.41 17.83 30.75
CA ASP A 101 39.50 18.26 31.64
C ASP A 101 39.12 18.02 33.11
N LYS A 102 37.83 18.09 33.47
CA LYS A 102 37.33 17.90 34.85
C LYS A 102 37.02 16.43 35.19
N PHE A 103 36.44 15.70 34.27
CA PHE A 103 35.85 14.38 34.51
C PHE A 103 36.53 13.24 33.72
N GLY A 104 37.45 13.58 32.80
CA GLY A 104 38.19 12.59 32.01
C GLY A 104 37.26 11.72 31.15
N ALA A 105 37.61 10.43 31.06
CA ALA A 105 36.84 9.42 30.34
C ALA A 105 35.44 9.14 30.95
N GLU A 106 35.25 9.48 32.25
CA GLU A 106 33.95 9.28 32.94
C GLU A 106 32.90 10.31 32.57
N THR A 107 33.22 11.29 31.74
CA THR A 107 32.32 12.40 31.39
C THR A 107 30.97 11.93 30.85
N LEU A 108 30.94 10.92 29.96
CA LEU A 108 29.70 10.38 29.39
C LEU A 108 28.84 9.70 30.44
N GLU A 109 29.46 8.94 31.35
CA GLU A 109 28.74 8.27 32.43
C GLU A 109 28.16 9.29 33.42
N ILE A 110 28.88 10.38 33.71
CA ILE A 110 28.40 11.48 34.55
C ILE A 110 27.22 12.22 33.86
N ILE A 111 27.29 12.45 32.54
CA ILE A 111 26.16 13.03 31.79
C ILE A 111 24.92 12.15 31.91
N LYS A 112 25.12 10.81 31.84
CA LYS A 112 24.04 9.83 31.90
C LYS A 112 23.44 9.67 33.29
N THR A 113 24.24 9.54 34.30
CA THR A 113 23.80 9.10 35.63
C THR A 113 23.70 10.22 36.66
N GLU A 114 24.55 11.23 36.54
CA GLU A 114 24.69 12.31 37.56
C GLU A 114 24.78 13.72 36.94
N PRO A 115 23.79 14.13 36.11
CA PRO A 115 23.87 15.36 35.31
C PRO A 115 24.08 16.64 36.16
N MET A 116 23.66 16.62 37.40
CA MET A 116 23.86 17.77 38.28
C MET A 116 25.35 17.99 38.64
N LYS A 117 26.23 17.01 38.50
CA LYS A 117 27.67 17.24 38.64
C LYS A 117 28.25 18.18 37.58
N LEU A 118 27.58 18.26 36.40
CA LEU A 118 27.96 19.18 35.32
C LEU A 118 27.92 20.66 35.74
N THR A 119 27.10 21.00 36.73
CA THR A 119 27.02 22.36 37.25
C THR A 119 28.30 22.85 37.94
N ARG A 120 29.27 21.95 38.21
CA ARG A 120 30.60 22.30 38.70
C ARG A 120 31.49 22.93 37.63
N ILE A 121 31.04 22.94 36.37
CA ILE A 121 31.71 23.59 35.25
C ILE A 121 31.16 25.01 35.08
N SER A 122 32.06 25.96 34.98
CA SER A 122 31.67 27.37 34.74
C SER A 122 30.89 27.48 33.40
N GLY A 123 29.71 28.12 33.43
CA GLY A 123 28.83 28.27 32.27
C GLY A 123 27.82 27.12 32.07
N ILE A 124 27.78 26.16 33.01
CA ILE A 124 26.73 25.12 33.02
C ILE A 124 25.88 25.28 34.28
N GLY A 125 24.73 25.92 34.12
CA GLY A 125 23.70 25.97 35.17
C GLY A 125 22.79 24.75 35.17
N PRO A 126 21.89 24.58 36.16
CA PRO A 126 21.00 23.43 36.29
C PRO A 126 20.15 23.16 35.04
N LYS A 127 19.62 24.23 34.39
CA LYS A 127 18.84 24.10 33.16
C LYS A 127 19.65 23.53 32.00
N LYS A 128 20.92 23.99 31.85
CA LYS A 128 21.80 23.51 30.79
C LYS A 128 22.27 22.07 31.06
N ALA A 129 22.53 21.73 32.31
CA ALA A 129 22.89 20.38 32.72
C ALA A 129 21.75 19.38 32.38
N LYS A 130 20.50 19.76 32.67
CA LYS A 130 19.31 18.95 32.31
C LYS A 130 19.16 18.79 30.80
N MET A 131 19.29 19.88 30.03
CA MET A 131 19.22 19.83 28.55
C MET A 131 20.30 18.92 27.94
N ILE A 132 21.52 18.97 28.46
CA ILE A 132 22.63 18.10 28.04
C ILE A 132 22.29 16.62 28.30
N HIS A 133 21.80 16.32 29.49
CA HIS A 133 21.37 14.97 29.88
C HIS A 133 20.25 14.45 28.99
N GLU A 134 19.18 15.21 28.83
CA GLU A 134 18.04 14.83 27.98
C GLU A 134 18.48 14.56 26.54
N SER A 135 19.31 15.44 25.98
CA SER A 135 19.84 15.27 24.62
C SER A 135 20.73 14.02 24.49
N TYR A 136 21.52 13.70 25.51
CA TYR A 136 22.35 12.47 25.51
C TYR A 136 21.48 11.22 25.58
N ILE A 137 20.49 11.18 26.48
CA ILE A 137 19.58 10.05 26.65
C ILE A 137 18.76 9.79 25.38
N GLU A 138 18.23 10.83 24.75
CA GLU A 138 17.50 10.72 23.47
C GLU A 138 18.36 10.06 22.39
N LYS A 139 19.63 10.42 22.30
CA LYS A 139 20.55 9.88 21.31
C LYS A 139 20.96 8.43 21.61
N ALA A 140 21.22 8.10 22.88
CA ALA A 140 21.53 6.76 23.30
C ALA A 140 20.33 5.80 23.05
N ALA A 141 19.11 6.23 23.37
CA ALA A 141 17.89 5.47 23.10
C ALA A 141 17.71 5.17 21.61
N MET A 142 18.00 6.14 20.72
CA MET A 142 17.94 5.91 19.28
C MET A 142 18.94 4.86 18.80
N GLN A 143 20.15 4.86 19.35
CA GLN A 143 21.15 3.82 19.03
C GLN A 143 20.68 2.42 19.47
N ASP A 144 20.14 2.32 20.68
CA ASP A 144 19.59 1.05 21.20
C ASP A 144 18.45 0.53 20.33
N ILE A 145 17.58 1.42 19.85
CA ILE A 145 16.51 1.08 18.91
C ILE A 145 17.07 0.56 17.58
N ILE A 146 18.04 1.27 17.00
CA ILE A 146 18.67 0.84 15.75
C ILE A 146 19.32 -0.53 15.91
N MET A 147 20.07 -0.75 16.98
CA MET A 147 20.70 -2.04 17.26
C MET A 147 19.66 -3.15 17.44
N GLY A 148 18.65 -2.94 18.27
CA GLY A 148 17.59 -3.94 18.50
C GLY A 148 16.81 -4.30 17.24
N MET A 149 16.60 -3.34 16.33
CA MET A 149 15.96 -3.59 15.04
C MET A 149 16.87 -4.30 14.04
N GLN A 150 18.18 -4.00 14.06
CA GLN A 150 19.15 -4.69 13.23
C GLN A 150 19.32 -6.16 13.64
N GLU A 151 19.25 -6.48 14.93
CA GLU A 151 19.20 -7.86 15.44
C GLU A 151 17.99 -8.64 14.87
N LEU A 152 16.89 -7.95 14.59
CA LEU A 152 15.71 -8.50 13.93
C LEU A 152 15.80 -8.52 12.38
N GLY A 153 16.99 -8.21 11.83
CA GLY A 153 17.24 -8.20 10.38
C GLY A 153 16.60 -7.02 9.64
N LEU A 154 16.16 -5.98 10.36
CA LEU A 154 15.59 -4.77 9.77
C LEU A 154 16.69 -3.79 9.36
N SER A 155 16.50 -3.16 8.18
CA SER A 155 17.39 -2.09 7.76
C SER A 155 17.12 -0.81 8.56
N ILE A 156 18.14 0.05 8.66
CA ILE A 156 18.02 1.33 9.37
C ILE A 156 16.90 2.19 8.76
N ALA A 157 16.77 2.20 7.42
CA ALA A 157 15.71 2.93 6.73
C ALA A 157 14.31 2.45 7.15
N MET A 158 14.14 1.14 7.33
CA MET A 158 12.88 0.58 7.81
C MET A 158 12.68 0.86 9.30
N THR A 159 13.73 0.76 10.10
CA THR A 159 13.74 1.15 11.52
C THR A 159 13.23 2.57 11.72
N MET A 160 13.71 3.53 10.93
CA MET A 160 13.27 4.93 11.01
C MET A 160 11.78 5.12 10.69
N LYS A 161 11.26 4.36 9.72
CA LYS A 161 9.83 4.38 9.42
C LYS A 161 8.99 3.78 10.55
N ILE A 162 9.44 2.66 11.11
CA ILE A 162 8.79 1.98 12.23
C ILE A 162 8.83 2.87 13.48
N TYR A 163 9.98 3.49 13.77
CA TYR A 163 10.12 4.43 14.87
C TYR A 163 9.19 5.65 14.74
N LYS A 164 9.03 6.19 13.54
CA LYS A 164 8.11 7.31 13.28
C LYS A 164 6.65 6.96 13.62
N LEU A 165 6.25 5.69 13.44
CA LEU A 165 4.89 5.22 13.69
C LEU A 165 4.69 4.76 15.14
N TYR A 166 5.63 3.98 15.70
CA TYR A 166 5.49 3.31 17.00
C TYR A 166 6.27 3.98 18.15
N GLY A 167 7.13 4.97 17.83
CA GLY A 167 7.96 5.67 18.82
C GLY A 167 8.99 4.78 19.49
N GLU A 168 9.31 5.10 20.73
CA GLU A 168 10.36 4.43 21.52
C GLU A 168 10.11 2.93 21.79
N ASN A 169 8.83 2.52 21.78
CA ASN A 169 8.43 1.13 22.03
C ASN A 169 8.51 0.23 20.80
N CYS A 170 9.00 0.74 19.67
CA CYS A 170 8.97 0.04 18.38
C CYS A 170 9.67 -1.34 18.43
N VAL A 171 10.79 -1.48 19.13
CA VAL A 171 11.51 -2.76 19.25
C VAL A 171 10.66 -3.81 19.98
N SER A 172 10.03 -3.44 21.09
CA SER A 172 9.17 -4.35 21.85
C SER A 172 7.91 -4.72 21.08
N MET A 173 7.28 -3.77 20.38
CA MET A 173 6.11 -4.02 19.54
C MET A 173 6.41 -4.97 18.40
N VAL A 174 7.53 -4.78 17.70
CA VAL A 174 7.96 -5.69 16.63
C VAL A 174 8.34 -7.06 17.18
N LYS A 175 8.98 -7.14 18.35
CA LYS A 175 9.27 -8.42 19.02
C LYS A 175 7.99 -9.13 19.48
N GLU A 176 6.97 -8.42 19.91
CA GLU A 176 5.69 -8.98 20.35
C GLU A 176 4.86 -9.51 19.16
N ASN A 177 4.79 -8.79 18.05
CA ASN A 177 4.10 -9.22 16.85
C ASN A 177 4.73 -8.67 15.56
N PRO A 178 5.71 -9.37 14.96
CA PRO A 178 6.34 -8.95 13.71
C PRO A 178 5.37 -8.83 12.53
N TYR A 179 4.26 -9.56 12.58
CA TYR A 179 3.28 -9.60 11.48
C TYR A 179 2.37 -8.37 11.45
N SER A 180 2.33 -7.54 12.50
CA SER A 180 1.64 -6.24 12.47
C SER A 180 2.23 -5.30 11.41
N LEU A 181 3.51 -5.45 11.10
CA LEU A 181 4.18 -4.68 10.05
C LEU A 181 3.56 -4.86 8.66
N ILE A 182 2.83 -5.96 8.41
CA ILE A 182 2.15 -6.21 7.13
C ILE A 182 0.97 -5.25 6.95
N ASP A 183 0.24 -4.98 8.03
CA ASP A 183 -0.94 -4.13 8.00
C ASP A 183 -0.54 -2.63 7.99
N ASP A 184 0.62 -2.28 8.59
CA ASP A 184 1.04 -0.89 8.80
C ASP A 184 2.01 -0.35 7.74
N PHE A 185 2.65 -1.22 6.95
CA PHE A 185 3.65 -0.81 5.94
C PHE A 185 3.45 -1.51 4.60
N GLU A 186 3.09 -0.76 3.56
CA GLU A 186 2.82 -1.28 2.20
C GLU A 186 3.96 -2.12 1.60
N ASN A 187 5.20 -1.86 2.01
CA ASN A 187 6.39 -2.56 1.50
C ASN A 187 6.79 -3.79 2.33
N VAL A 188 6.01 -4.16 3.35
CA VAL A 188 6.26 -5.33 4.20
C VAL A 188 5.23 -6.40 3.87
N GLY A 189 5.64 -7.40 3.11
CA GLY A 189 4.82 -8.58 2.86
C GLY A 189 5.07 -9.71 3.87
N PHE A 190 4.25 -10.76 3.80
CA PHE A 190 4.34 -11.93 4.67
C PHE A 190 5.76 -12.50 4.77
N LYS A 191 6.46 -12.69 3.65
CA LYS A 191 7.82 -13.26 3.64
C LYS A 191 8.83 -12.41 4.40
N THR A 192 8.69 -11.09 4.37
CA THR A 192 9.56 -10.17 5.11
C THR A 192 9.26 -10.23 6.60
N ALA A 193 7.99 -10.18 6.98
CA ALA A 193 7.57 -10.29 8.38
C ALA A 193 7.92 -11.67 8.97
N ASP A 194 7.80 -12.74 8.18
CA ASP A 194 8.15 -14.11 8.57
C ASP A 194 9.64 -14.25 8.89
N LYS A 195 10.51 -13.63 8.08
CA LYS A 195 11.94 -13.57 8.36
C LYS A 195 12.24 -12.84 9.67
N ILE A 196 11.63 -11.68 9.91
CA ILE A 196 11.77 -10.92 11.15
C ILE A 196 11.30 -11.74 12.35
N ALA A 197 10.18 -12.46 12.19
CA ALA A 197 9.63 -13.32 13.24
C ALA A 197 10.60 -14.45 13.63
N PHE A 198 11.24 -15.09 12.67
CA PHE A 198 12.25 -16.12 12.97
C PHE A 198 13.49 -15.56 13.66
N GLU A 199 13.98 -14.37 13.26
CA GLU A 199 15.07 -13.68 13.97
C GLU A 199 14.65 -13.28 15.39
N ALA A 200 13.37 -12.96 15.61
CA ALA A 200 12.79 -12.71 16.93
C ALA A 200 12.55 -13.99 17.76
N GLY A 201 12.85 -15.19 17.22
CA GLY A 201 12.70 -16.47 17.92
C GLY A 201 11.31 -17.09 17.85
N TYR A 202 10.47 -16.67 16.92
CA TYR A 202 9.13 -17.25 16.75
C TYR A 202 9.19 -18.68 16.20
N GLU A 203 8.36 -19.55 16.77
CA GLU A 203 8.20 -20.91 16.29
C GLU A 203 7.35 -20.97 15.01
N ARG A 204 7.57 -22.02 14.20
CA ARG A 204 6.86 -22.24 12.93
C ARG A 204 5.34 -22.33 13.08
N GLU A 205 4.86 -22.84 14.22
CA GLU A 205 3.46 -23.04 14.53
C GLU A 205 2.85 -21.90 15.37
N SER A 206 3.58 -20.80 15.55
CA SER A 206 3.10 -19.62 16.26
C SER A 206 1.76 -19.15 15.71
N GLU A 207 0.83 -18.82 16.58
CA GLU A 207 -0.51 -18.38 16.18
C GLU A 207 -0.46 -17.12 15.32
N PHE A 208 0.40 -16.14 15.65
CA PHE A 208 0.58 -14.94 14.85
C PHE A 208 1.04 -15.25 13.42
N ARG A 209 1.98 -16.20 13.31
CA ARG A 209 2.47 -16.67 12.01
C ARG A 209 1.37 -17.31 11.17
N VAL A 210 0.61 -18.23 11.78
CA VAL A 210 -0.44 -18.96 11.07
C VAL A 210 -1.57 -18.01 10.66
N ARG A 211 -1.97 -17.06 11.53
CA ARG A 211 -2.94 -15.99 11.19
C ARG A 211 -2.49 -15.18 9.98
N ALA A 212 -1.25 -14.72 9.98
CA ALA A 212 -0.69 -13.94 8.86
C ALA A 212 -0.58 -14.79 7.59
N GLY A 213 -0.21 -16.06 7.70
CA GLY A 213 -0.12 -16.99 6.59
C GLY A 213 -1.47 -17.30 5.94
N ILE A 214 -2.55 -17.45 6.72
CA ILE A 214 -3.92 -17.60 6.21
C ILE A 214 -4.35 -16.35 5.42
N LYS A 215 -4.14 -15.14 5.98
CA LYS A 215 -4.42 -13.89 5.27
C LYS A 215 -3.60 -13.77 3.97
N TYR A 216 -2.34 -14.19 4.01
CA TYR A 216 -1.46 -14.18 2.84
C TYR A 216 -1.91 -15.18 1.77
N ALA A 217 -2.36 -16.37 2.15
CA ALA A 217 -2.94 -17.35 1.22
C ALA A 217 -4.17 -16.78 0.48
N LEU A 218 -5.08 -16.12 1.21
CA LEU A 218 -6.22 -15.43 0.61
C LEU A 218 -5.79 -14.24 -0.28
N SER A 219 -4.71 -13.55 0.08
CA SER A 219 -4.15 -12.47 -0.74
C SER A 219 -3.54 -12.99 -2.04
N LEU A 220 -2.89 -14.17 -2.04
CA LEU A 220 -2.41 -14.83 -3.24
C LEU A 220 -3.58 -15.26 -4.14
N ALA A 221 -4.62 -15.87 -3.56
CA ALA A 221 -5.82 -16.23 -4.29
C ALA A 221 -6.49 -15.03 -4.97
N ARG A 222 -6.46 -13.86 -4.29
CA ARG A 222 -6.95 -12.60 -4.87
C ARG A 222 -6.14 -12.17 -6.10
N GLN A 223 -4.82 -12.34 -6.09
CA GLN A 223 -3.97 -12.05 -7.27
C GLN A 223 -4.27 -12.98 -8.45
N GLU A 224 -4.82 -14.16 -8.18
CA GLU A 224 -5.31 -15.11 -9.18
C GLU A 224 -6.77 -14.88 -9.60
N GLY A 225 -7.38 -13.77 -9.16
CA GLY A 225 -8.74 -13.37 -9.53
C GLY A 225 -9.83 -13.88 -8.58
N ASN A 226 -9.50 -14.55 -7.48
CA ASN A 226 -10.49 -15.05 -6.53
C ASN A 226 -10.82 -14.03 -5.44
N THR A 227 -12.06 -13.94 -5.03
CA THR A 227 -12.50 -13.10 -3.90
C THR A 227 -12.50 -13.87 -2.59
N CYS A 228 -12.61 -15.18 -2.65
CA CYS A 228 -12.62 -16.13 -1.53
C CYS A 228 -12.02 -17.46 -1.94
N LEU A 229 -11.84 -18.36 -0.98
CA LEU A 229 -11.47 -19.75 -1.22
C LEU A 229 -12.41 -20.69 -0.46
N PRO A 230 -12.70 -21.90 -1.00
CA PRO A 230 -13.29 -22.98 -0.23
C PRO A 230 -12.42 -23.27 1.01
N ARG A 231 -13.06 -23.50 2.16
CA ARG A 231 -12.38 -23.71 3.45
C ARG A 231 -11.32 -24.79 3.39
N ASP A 232 -11.66 -25.95 2.85
CA ASP A 232 -10.77 -27.07 2.69
C ASP A 232 -9.54 -26.75 1.82
N MET A 233 -9.75 -26.04 0.72
CA MET A 233 -8.67 -25.59 -0.17
C MET A 233 -7.78 -24.55 0.52
N LEU A 234 -8.35 -23.60 1.23
CA LEU A 234 -7.57 -22.58 1.97
C LEU A 234 -6.67 -23.23 3.02
N VAL A 235 -7.21 -24.15 3.81
CA VAL A 235 -6.45 -24.85 4.86
C VAL A 235 -5.27 -25.61 4.27
N MET A 236 -5.52 -26.39 3.23
CA MET A 236 -4.47 -27.18 2.56
C MET A 236 -3.43 -26.29 1.87
N PHE A 237 -3.86 -25.23 1.20
CA PHE A 237 -2.96 -24.29 0.53
C PHE A 237 -2.09 -23.53 1.53
N ALA A 238 -2.70 -23.00 2.60
CA ALA A 238 -1.95 -22.28 3.64
C ALA A 238 -0.97 -23.20 4.36
N ALA A 239 -1.37 -24.44 4.68
CA ALA A 239 -0.51 -25.41 5.36
C ALA A 239 0.70 -25.79 4.51
N ASN A 240 0.47 -26.21 3.26
CA ASN A 240 1.49 -26.84 2.43
C ASN A 240 2.34 -25.84 1.63
N ASN A 241 1.72 -24.77 1.10
CA ASN A 241 2.38 -23.87 0.15
C ASN A 241 2.90 -22.59 0.82
N VAL A 242 2.34 -22.19 1.96
CA VAL A 242 2.70 -20.94 2.63
C VAL A 242 3.51 -21.19 3.91
N LEU A 243 2.99 -22.03 4.81
CA LEU A 243 3.47 -22.12 6.18
C LEU A 243 4.40 -23.32 6.44
N GLY A 244 4.21 -24.44 5.76
CA GLY A 244 4.91 -25.70 6.02
C GLY A 244 4.57 -26.27 7.41
N VAL A 245 3.28 -26.24 7.79
CA VAL A 245 2.74 -26.78 9.04
C VAL A 245 1.63 -27.78 8.76
N VAL A 246 1.21 -28.53 9.78
CA VAL A 246 0.11 -29.51 9.62
C VAL A 246 -1.24 -28.78 9.43
N PRO A 247 -2.14 -29.31 8.57
CA PRO A 247 -3.44 -28.70 8.28
C PRO A 247 -4.29 -28.45 9.51
N GLU A 248 -4.24 -29.35 10.50
CA GLU A 248 -4.99 -29.25 11.76
C GLU A 248 -4.61 -27.99 12.55
N ARG A 249 -3.34 -27.56 12.46
CA ARG A 249 -2.89 -26.32 13.09
C ARG A 249 -3.50 -25.09 12.42
N VAL A 250 -3.56 -25.11 11.08
CA VAL A 250 -4.20 -24.04 10.31
C VAL A 250 -5.67 -23.96 10.61
N GLU A 251 -6.35 -25.12 10.64
CA GLU A 251 -7.79 -25.23 10.97
C GLU A 251 -8.10 -24.64 12.34
N ALA A 252 -7.33 -25.01 13.38
CA ALA A 252 -7.52 -24.52 14.74
C ALA A 252 -7.35 -22.99 14.86
N VAL A 253 -6.45 -22.39 14.06
CA VAL A 253 -6.27 -20.94 14.04
C VAL A 253 -7.34 -20.25 13.19
N LEU A 254 -7.76 -20.87 12.09
CA LEU A 254 -8.85 -20.37 11.24
C LEU A 254 -10.14 -20.23 12.05
N GLU A 255 -10.51 -21.22 12.87
CA GLU A 255 -11.67 -21.13 13.77
C GLU A 255 -11.60 -19.88 14.65
N LYS A 256 -10.48 -19.65 15.33
CA LYS A 256 -10.29 -18.44 16.16
C LYS A 256 -10.40 -17.14 15.37
N MET A 257 -9.95 -17.15 14.09
CA MET A 257 -10.06 -15.98 13.21
C MET A 257 -11.52 -15.72 12.81
N LEU A 258 -12.32 -16.76 12.64
CA LEU A 258 -13.76 -16.66 12.37
C LEU A 258 -14.50 -16.18 13.60
N GLU A 259 -14.25 -16.75 14.79
CA GLU A 259 -14.82 -16.32 16.06
C GLU A 259 -14.55 -14.84 16.35
N SER A 260 -13.31 -14.37 16.06
CA SER A 260 -12.92 -12.96 16.23
C SER A 260 -13.39 -12.03 15.09
N SER A 261 -14.15 -12.56 14.11
CA SER A 261 -14.60 -11.82 12.93
C SER A 261 -13.46 -11.16 12.13
N SER A 262 -12.25 -11.73 12.18
CA SER A 262 -11.11 -11.30 11.37
C SER A 262 -11.25 -11.76 9.92
N LEU A 263 -11.92 -12.88 9.72
CA LEU A 263 -12.33 -13.45 8.43
C LEU A 263 -13.84 -13.66 8.44
N VAL A 264 -14.42 -13.90 7.28
CA VAL A 264 -15.84 -14.18 7.12
C VAL A 264 -16.02 -15.53 6.42
N GLU A 265 -16.85 -16.39 7.01
CA GLU A 265 -17.27 -17.65 6.39
C GLU A 265 -18.68 -17.50 5.82
N LYS A 266 -18.89 -18.01 4.62
CA LYS A 266 -20.20 -18.06 3.94
C LYS A 266 -20.43 -19.41 3.30
N ARG A 267 -21.60 -19.96 3.59
CA ARG A 267 -22.11 -21.18 2.91
C ARG A 267 -22.62 -20.79 1.52
N MET A 268 -22.01 -21.36 0.47
CA MET A 268 -22.46 -21.21 -0.91
C MET A 268 -22.62 -22.59 -1.54
N GLY A 269 -23.87 -22.97 -1.82
CA GLY A 269 -24.19 -24.34 -2.23
C GLY A 269 -23.84 -25.37 -1.16
N GLU A 270 -22.99 -26.33 -1.51
CA GLU A 270 -22.57 -27.40 -0.59
C GLU A 270 -21.27 -27.13 0.17
N ARG A 271 -20.60 -25.99 -0.10
CA ARG A 271 -19.29 -25.67 0.47
C ARG A 271 -19.29 -24.40 1.29
N ASP A 272 -18.40 -24.33 2.25
CA ASP A 272 -18.12 -23.15 3.03
C ASP A 272 -16.91 -22.42 2.41
N TYR A 273 -17.02 -21.11 2.24
CA TYR A 273 -16.04 -20.25 1.63
C TYR A 273 -15.55 -19.21 2.64
N ILE A 274 -14.24 -18.97 2.63
CA ILE A 274 -13.58 -18.04 3.53
C ILE A 274 -13.16 -16.80 2.75
N PHE A 275 -13.52 -15.65 3.30
CA PHE A 275 -13.24 -14.32 2.77
C PHE A 275 -12.33 -13.52 3.70
N LEU A 276 -11.48 -12.69 3.11
CA LEU A 276 -11.00 -11.51 3.81
C LEU A 276 -12.20 -10.59 4.10
N LYS A 277 -12.29 -10.05 5.30
CA LYS A 277 -13.44 -9.26 5.75
C LYS A 277 -13.82 -8.13 4.78
N TYR A 278 -12.82 -7.40 4.27
CA TYR A 278 -13.06 -6.32 3.32
C TYR A 278 -13.57 -6.81 1.96
N MET A 279 -13.14 -8.00 1.48
CA MET A 279 -13.63 -8.57 0.22
C MET A 279 -15.08 -8.97 0.32
N HIS A 280 -15.46 -9.63 1.44
CA HIS A 280 -16.86 -9.94 1.71
C HIS A 280 -17.73 -8.67 1.79
N TYR A 281 -17.21 -7.61 2.44
CA TYR A 281 -17.90 -6.32 2.48
C TYR A 281 -18.10 -5.75 1.08
N VAL A 282 -17.06 -5.72 0.24
CA VAL A 282 -17.12 -5.17 -1.13
C VAL A 282 -18.15 -5.92 -1.98
N GLU A 283 -18.15 -7.26 -1.96
CA GLU A 283 -19.14 -8.04 -2.72
C GLU A 283 -20.58 -7.80 -2.23
N SER A 284 -20.77 -7.80 -0.91
CA SER A 284 -22.10 -7.58 -0.31
C SER A 284 -22.63 -6.17 -0.61
N ASP A 285 -21.74 -5.17 -0.55
CA ASP A 285 -22.09 -3.78 -0.85
C ASP A 285 -22.37 -3.58 -2.36
N CYS A 286 -21.61 -4.25 -3.25
CA CYS A 286 -21.90 -4.28 -4.68
C CYS A 286 -23.32 -4.79 -4.95
N ALA A 287 -23.72 -5.90 -4.32
CA ALA A 287 -25.05 -6.45 -4.50
C ALA A 287 -26.15 -5.49 -4.01
N ALA A 288 -25.94 -4.85 -2.86
CA ALA A 288 -26.87 -3.88 -2.29
C ALA A 288 -26.99 -2.62 -3.17
N LEU A 289 -25.86 -2.04 -3.59
CA LEU A 289 -25.83 -0.85 -4.44
C LEU A 289 -26.45 -1.13 -5.80
N PHE A 290 -26.13 -2.28 -6.42
CA PHE A 290 -26.69 -2.66 -7.71
C PHE A 290 -28.21 -2.87 -7.63
N SER A 291 -28.71 -3.56 -6.61
CA SER A 291 -30.14 -3.72 -6.35
C SER A 291 -30.85 -2.37 -6.17
N ASN A 292 -30.22 -1.44 -5.47
CA ASN A 292 -30.73 -0.09 -5.28
C ASN A 292 -30.82 0.69 -6.61
N ILE A 293 -29.79 0.59 -7.47
CA ILE A 293 -29.79 1.22 -8.79
C ILE A 293 -30.94 0.66 -9.62
N VAL A 294 -31.06 -0.67 -9.72
CA VAL A 294 -32.14 -1.33 -10.47
C VAL A 294 -33.55 -0.86 -10.03
N SER A 295 -33.72 -0.64 -8.72
CA SER A 295 -35.01 -0.29 -8.13
C SER A 295 -35.41 1.20 -8.25
N ASN A 296 -34.46 2.08 -8.59
CA ASN A 296 -34.67 3.54 -8.52
C ASN A 296 -34.55 4.26 -9.85
N VAL A 297 -34.66 3.57 -10.98
CA VAL A 297 -34.65 4.22 -12.31
C VAL A 297 -36.07 4.40 -12.82
N ASP A 298 -36.36 5.61 -13.31
CA ASP A 298 -37.66 5.92 -13.90
C ASP A 298 -37.84 5.24 -15.27
N ILE A 299 -39.02 4.70 -15.50
CA ILE A 299 -39.37 4.06 -16.77
C ILE A 299 -39.79 5.15 -17.81
N LEU A 300 -39.08 5.18 -18.94
CA LEU A 300 -39.43 6.07 -20.07
C LEU A 300 -40.54 5.46 -20.90
N SER A 301 -41.81 5.70 -20.54
CA SER A 301 -42.96 4.94 -21.05
C SER A 301 -43.73 5.61 -22.22
N LEU A 302 -43.39 6.83 -22.63
CA LEU A 302 -44.18 7.61 -23.59
C LEU A 302 -43.48 7.88 -24.93
N PHE A 303 -42.43 7.16 -25.27
CA PHE A 303 -41.61 7.37 -26.46
C PHE A 303 -41.85 6.27 -27.51
N ASP A 304 -42.06 6.64 -28.80
CA ASP A 304 -42.18 5.68 -29.91
C ASP A 304 -40.80 5.11 -30.28
N ILE A 305 -40.36 4.15 -29.51
CA ILE A 305 -39.06 3.51 -29.70
C ILE A 305 -39.00 2.77 -31.05
N ASP A 306 -40.07 2.12 -31.44
CA ASP A 306 -40.12 1.36 -32.70
C ASP A 306 -40.00 2.27 -33.92
N GLY A 307 -40.66 3.42 -33.90
CA GLY A 307 -40.53 4.44 -34.96
C GLY A 307 -39.10 4.98 -35.04
N GLU A 308 -38.50 5.23 -33.89
CA GLU A 308 -37.13 5.76 -33.82
C GLU A 308 -36.09 4.74 -34.28
N ILE A 309 -36.22 3.47 -33.90
CA ILE A 309 -35.33 2.39 -34.39
C ILE A 309 -35.42 2.33 -35.93
N LYS A 310 -36.62 2.33 -36.51
CA LYS A 310 -36.80 2.33 -37.96
C LYS A 310 -36.18 3.56 -38.65
N ARG A 311 -36.26 4.72 -38.02
CA ARG A 311 -35.61 5.94 -38.49
C ARG A 311 -34.09 5.77 -38.54
N LEU A 312 -33.51 5.24 -37.47
CA LEU A 312 -32.06 5.01 -37.35
C LEU A 312 -31.57 3.89 -38.26
N GLU A 313 -32.34 2.82 -38.46
CA GLU A 313 -32.02 1.75 -39.45
C GLU A 313 -31.87 2.35 -40.86
N LYS A 314 -32.74 3.25 -41.25
CA LYS A 314 -32.65 3.95 -42.56
C LYS A 314 -31.42 4.89 -42.57
N GLN A 315 -31.18 5.62 -41.50
CA GLN A 315 -30.07 6.57 -41.39
C GLN A 315 -28.71 5.86 -41.46
N PHE A 316 -28.56 4.74 -40.78
CA PHE A 316 -27.31 3.97 -40.73
C PHE A 316 -27.14 2.94 -41.84
N GLY A 317 -28.22 2.68 -42.62
CA GLY A 317 -28.23 1.63 -43.64
C GLY A 317 -28.07 0.20 -43.09
N VAL A 318 -28.55 -0.02 -41.86
CA VAL A 318 -28.41 -1.28 -41.13
C VAL A 318 -29.77 -1.72 -40.60
N THR A 319 -30.12 -2.98 -40.74
CA THR A 319 -31.33 -3.57 -40.13
C THR A 319 -30.90 -4.39 -38.90
N LEU A 320 -31.52 -4.12 -37.77
CA LEU A 320 -31.23 -4.85 -36.52
C LEU A 320 -31.86 -6.24 -36.54
N ALA A 321 -31.13 -7.23 -36.10
CA ALA A 321 -31.67 -8.56 -35.79
C ALA A 321 -32.67 -8.46 -34.62
N ALA A 322 -33.55 -9.42 -34.47
CA ALA A 322 -34.60 -9.39 -33.43
C ALA A 322 -34.03 -9.18 -32.00
N ALA A 323 -32.96 -9.91 -31.66
CA ALA A 323 -32.31 -9.77 -30.36
C ALA A 323 -31.61 -8.42 -30.16
N GLN A 324 -31.06 -7.83 -31.23
CA GLN A 324 -30.45 -6.49 -31.19
C GLN A 324 -31.54 -5.40 -31.01
N ASN A 325 -32.66 -5.54 -31.71
CA ASN A 325 -33.80 -4.65 -31.57
C ASN A 325 -34.35 -4.68 -30.13
N GLU A 326 -34.53 -5.87 -29.57
CA GLU A 326 -34.96 -6.05 -28.18
C GLU A 326 -33.98 -5.42 -27.19
N ALA A 327 -32.67 -5.59 -27.40
CA ALA A 327 -31.65 -5.00 -26.56
C ALA A 327 -31.71 -3.45 -26.59
N VAL A 328 -31.91 -2.85 -27.76
CA VAL A 328 -32.10 -1.38 -27.91
C VAL A 328 -33.34 -0.93 -27.16
N LYS A 329 -34.47 -1.63 -27.32
CA LYS A 329 -35.70 -1.30 -26.59
C LYS A 329 -35.51 -1.35 -25.09
N ARG A 330 -34.94 -2.44 -24.58
CA ARG A 330 -34.67 -2.61 -23.14
C ARG A 330 -33.69 -1.59 -22.57
N ALA A 331 -32.68 -1.17 -23.34
CA ALA A 331 -31.79 -0.11 -22.91
C ALA A 331 -32.53 1.19 -22.61
N VAL A 332 -33.58 1.47 -23.37
CA VAL A 332 -34.41 2.67 -23.19
C VAL A 332 -35.46 2.49 -22.11
N THR A 333 -36.11 1.32 -22.02
CA THR A 333 -37.21 1.08 -21.07
C THR A 333 -36.73 0.67 -19.70
N ASP A 334 -35.68 -0.18 -19.64
CA ASP A 334 -35.20 -0.73 -18.38
C ASP A 334 -34.08 0.17 -17.85
N GLY A 335 -34.01 0.37 -16.54
CA GLY A 335 -33.02 1.27 -15.94
C GLY A 335 -31.61 0.71 -15.95
N VAL A 336 -31.50 -0.61 -15.97
CA VAL A 336 -30.23 -1.33 -16.03
C VAL A 336 -30.33 -2.41 -17.10
N LEU A 337 -29.32 -2.46 -17.98
CA LEU A 337 -29.25 -3.49 -19.03
C LEU A 337 -27.84 -4.07 -19.11
N ILE A 338 -27.77 -5.38 -19.24
CA ILE A 338 -26.53 -6.10 -19.56
C ILE A 338 -26.67 -6.69 -20.97
N VAL A 339 -25.75 -6.28 -21.87
CA VAL A 339 -25.67 -6.80 -23.23
C VAL A 339 -24.46 -7.70 -23.32
N THR A 340 -24.67 -9.00 -23.50
CA THR A 340 -23.58 -9.98 -23.66
C THR A 340 -23.62 -10.63 -25.04
N GLY A 341 -22.46 -11.04 -25.53
CA GLY A 341 -22.31 -11.74 -26.81
C GLY A 341 -20.86 -11.77 -27.28
N GLY A 342 -20.53 -12.72 -28.13
CA GLY A 342 -19.20 -12.91 -28.69
C GLY A 342 -18.74 -11.79 -29.63
N PRO A 343 -17.52 -11.89 -30.17
CA PRO A 343 -17.03 -10.96 -31.18
C PRO A 343 -17.92 -10.96 -32.43
N GLY A 344 -18.17 -9.79 -33.02
CA GLY A 344 -18.95 -9.67 -34.26
C GLY A 344 -20.48 -9.79 -34.11
N THR A 345 -21.03 -9.93 -32.92
CA THR A 345 -22.48 -10.03 -32.67
C THR A 345 -23.20 -8.70 -32.79
N GLY A 346 -22.50 -7.60 -33.07
CA GLY A 346 -23.09 -6.27 -33.28
C GLY A 346 -23.31 -5.46 -32.00
N LYS A 347 -22.60 -5.77 -30.89
CA LYS A 347 -22.68 -4.97 -29.66
C LYS A 347 -22.44 -3.49 -29.89
N THR A 348 -21.45 -3.14 -30.71
CA THR A 348 -21.17 -1.75 -31.06
C THR A 348 -22.31 -1.09 -31.87
N THR A 349 -23.01 -1.87 -32.71
CA THR A 349 -24.20 -1.40 -33.43
C THR A 349 -25.31 -1.09 -32.44
N ILE A 350 -25.59 -1.98 -31.50
CA ILE A 350 -26.56 -1.77 -30.41
C ILE A 350 -26.24 -0.46 -29.68
N LEU A 351 -24.98 -0.27 -29.28
CA LEU A 351 -24.53 0.94 -28.56
C LEU A 351 -24.82 2.23 -29.38
N LYS A 352 -24.53 2.22 -30.68
CA LYS A 352 -24.83 3.39 -31.53
C LYS A 352 -26.32 3.76 -31.51
N PHE A 353 -27.21 2.77 -31.64
CA PHE A 353 -28.63 3.00 -31.57
C PHE A 353 -29.08 3.52 -30.20
N VAL A 354 -28.60 2.91 -29.14
CA VAL A 354 -28.90 3.32 -27.76
C VAL A 354 -28.47 4.78 -27.53
N ILE A 355 -27.23 5.14 -27.90
CA ILE A 355 -26.71 6.49 -27.75
C ILE A 355 -27.58 7.51 -28.49
N GLU A 356 -27.88 7.30 -29.77
CA GLU A 356 -28.67 8.21 -30.57
C GLU A 356 -30.08 8.41 -30.01
N ILE A 357 -30.70 7.31 -29.53
CA ILE A 357 -32.04 7.39 -28.92
C ILE A 357 -32.01 8.18 -27.61
N MET A 358 -31.04 7.90 -26.75
CA MET A 358 -30.92 8.58 -25.47
C MET A 358 -30.61 10.07 -25.62
N GLU A 359 -29.73 10.44 -26.58
CA GLU A 359 -29.45 11.83 -26.91
C GLU A 359 -30.69 12.53 -27.49
N HIS A 360 -31.48 11.84 -28.33
CA HIS A 360 -32.74 12.38 -28.84
C HIS A 360 -33.79 12.65 -27.73
N LEU A 361 -33.72 11.88 -26.65
CA LEU A 361 -34.49 12.10 -25.43
C LEU A 361 -33.93 13.21 -24.55
N GLY A 362 -32.81 13.85 -24.93
CA GLY A 362 -32.17 14.93 -24.19
C GLY A 362 -31.36 14.45 -22.96
N LEU A 363 -31.03 13.15 -22.87
CA LEU A 363 -30.31 12.58 -21.76
C LEU A 363 -28.79 12.79 -21.93
N GLN A 364 -28.13 13.11 -20.84
CA GLN A 364 -26.65 13.21 -20.77
C GLN A 364 -26.04 11.83 -20.62
N ILE A 365 -25.13 11.49 -21.53
CA ILE A 365 -24.50 10.17 -21.58
C ILE A 365 -23.00 10.27 -21.27
N GLU A 366 -22.54 9.43 -20.36
CA GLU A 366 -21.10 9.16 -20.15
C GLU A 366 -20.76 7.77 -20.70
N LEU A 367 -19.72 7.74 -21.57
CA LEU A 367 -19.21 6.50 -22.16
C LEU A 367 -17.90 6.12 -21.50
N ALA A 368 -17.79 4.88 -21.05
CA ALA A 368 -16.59 4.39 -20.37
C ALA A 368 -16.18 2.98 -20.79
N ALA A 369 -14.90 2.67 -20.54
CA ALA A 369 -14.36 1.32 -20.65
C ALA A 369 -13.25 1.12 -19.61
N PRO A 370 -12.89 -0.12 -19.25
CA PRO A 370 -11.82 -0.37 -18.27
C PRO A 370 -10.43 0.04 -18.77
N THR A 371 -10.18 0.03 -20.08
CA THR A 371 -8.86 0.31 -20.66
C THR A 371 -8.88 1.48 -21.65
N GLY A 372 -7.73 2.16 -21.81
CA GLY A 372 -7.58 3.26 -22.77
C GLY A 372 -7.77 2.81 -24.24
N ARG A 373 -7.38 1.58 -24.58
CA ARG A 373 -7.61 1.02 -25.92
C ARG A 373 -9.10 0.81 -26.20
N ALA A 374 -9.84 0.29 -25.22
CA ALA A 374 -11.26 0.07 -25.35
C ALA A 374 -12.04 1.40 -25.43
N SER A 375 -11.71 2.38 -24.56
CA SER A 375 -12.37 3.71 -24.62
C SER A 375 -12.10 4.42 -25.96
N LYS A 376 -10.88 4.34 -26.48
CA LYS A 376 -10.59 4.89 -27.82
C LYS A 376 -11.41 4.21 -28.91
N ARG A 377 -11.55 2.87 -28.90
CA ARG A 377 -12.36 2.12 -29.86
C ARG A 377 -13.83 2.56 -29.83
N ILE A 378 -14.40 2.78 -28.64
CA ILE A 378 -15.75 3.31 -28.49
C ILE A 378 -15.83 4.71 -29.10
N SER A 379 -14.90 5.61 -28.79
CA SER A 379 -14.88 6.97 -29.33
C SER A 379 -14.79 6.97 -30.85
N ASP A 380 -13.89 6.19 -31.44
CA ASP A 380 -13.72 6.09 -32.90
C ASP A 380 -14.98 5.54 -33.60
N THR A 381 -15.73 4.65 -32.92
CA THR A 381 -16.89 3.97 -33.50
C THR A 381 -18.19 4.78 -33.33
N THR A 382 -18.33 5.45 -32.18
CA THR A 382 -19.56 6.21 -31.87
C THR A 382 -19.49 7.69 -32.26
N GLY A 383 -18.26 8.19 -32.47
CA GLY A 383 -18.02 9.62 -32.68
C GLY A 383 -18.18 10.47 -31.42
N ARG A 384 -18.31 9.86 -30.25
CA ARG A 384 -18.44 10.53 -28.93
C ARG A 384 -17.20 10.29 -28.09
N GLU A 385 -16.93 11.22 -27.19
CA GLU A 385 -15.82 11.04 -26.22
C GLU A 385 -16.14 9.88 -25.25
N ALA A 386 -15.25 8.92 -25.16
CA ALA A 386 -15.30 7.86 -24.15
C ALA A 386 -14.04 7.91 -23.30
N ARG A 387 -14.19 7.65 -21.99
CA ARG A 387 -13.13 7.71 -21.01
C ARG A 387 -12.81 6.32 -20.44
N THR A 388 -11.65 6.18 -19.82
CA THR A 388 -11.45 5.00 -18.96
C THR A 388 -12.25 5.14 -17.69
N LEU A 389 -12.69 4.02 -17.09
CA LEU A 389 -13.39 4.04 -15.79
C LEU A 389 -12.59 4.80 -14.72
N HIS A 390 -11.27 4.65 -14.68
CA HIS A 390 -10.40 5.41 -13.77
C HIS A 390 -10.49 6.93 -14.00
N ARG A 391 -10.59 7.38 -15.25
CA ARG A 391 -10.76 8.81 -15.57
C ARG A 391 -12.16 9.30 -15.29
N LEU A 392 -13.18 8.50 -15.58
CA LEU A 392 -14.58 8.82 -15.26
C LEU A 392 -14.78 9.00 -13.76
N LEU A 393 -14.16 8.11 -12.97
CA LEU A 393 -14.23 8.12 -11.50
C LEU A 393 -13.20 9.07 -10.87
N GLU A 394 -12.36 9.75 -11.65
CA GLU A 394 -11.34 10.70 -11.20
C GLU A 394 -10.37 10.08 -10.18
N TYR A 395 -9.66 9.01 -10.60
CA TYR A 395 -8.69 8.34 -9.76
C TYR A 395 -7.54 9.25 -9.34
N ASN A 396 -7.30 9.34 -8.03
CA ASN A 396 -6.23 10.12 -7.42
C ASN A 396 -5.08 9.22 -6.98
N PHE A 397 -3.93 9.35 -7.67
CA PHE A 397 -2.72 8.54 -7.42
C PHE A 397 -2.07 8.82 -6.05
N ASN A 398 -2.31 9.98 -5.43
CA ASN A 398 -1.65 10.34 -4.17
C ASN A 398 -2.21 9.57 -2.97
N ASN A 399 -3.49 9.25 -3.01
CA ASN A 399 -4.21 8.58 -1.92
C ASN A 399 -4.86 7.25 -2.35
N ASN A 400 -4.57 6.76 -3.57
CA ASN A 400 -5.12 5.53 -4.14
C ASN A 400 -6.65 5.43 -4.02
N SER A 401 -7.37 6.52 -4.26
CA SER A 401 -8.82 6.58 -4.17
C SER A 401 -9.47 7.25 -5.37
N PHE A 402 -10.78 7.08 -5.51
CA PHE A 402 -11.59 7.76 -6.51
C PHE A 402 -12.27 8.97 -5.89
N ASN A 403 -12.25 10.12 -6.58
CA ASN A 403 -12.94 11.34 -6.15
C ASN A 403 -14.44 11.22 -6.33
N ARG A 404 -14.90 10.55 -7.40
CA ARG A 404 -16.33 10.29 -7.63
C ARG A 404 -16.80 9.16 -6.71
N ASN A 405 -17.87 9.42 -5.97
CA ASN A 405 -18.43 8.54 -4.96
C ASN A 405 -19.89 8.94 -4.66
N ALA A 406 -20.49 8.43 -3.59
CA ALA A 406 -21.89 8.73 -3.23
C ALA A 406 -22.15 10.22 -2.92
N ASP A 407 -21.15 10.95 -2.40
CA ASP A 407 -21.26 12.38 -2.09
C ASP A 407 -21.02 13.25 -3.34
N TYR A 408 -20.22 12.77 -4.28
CA TYR A 408 -19.87 13.42 -5.54
C TYR A 408 -20.05 12.44 -6.71
N PRO A 409 -21.30 12.10 -7.07
CA PRO A 409 -21.56 11.12 -8.11
C PRO A 409 -21.15 11.62 -9.50
N VAL A 410 -21.13 10.71 -10.47
CA VAL A 410 -20.98 11.05 -11.88
C VAL A 410 -22.23 11.78 -12.34
N GLU A 411 -22.05 12.94 -12.95
CA GLU A 411 -23.15 13.79 -13.45
C GLU A 411 -23.58 13.30 -14.83
N ALA A 412 -24.43 12.26 -14.87
CA ALA A 412 -24.96 11.68 -16.10
C ALA A 412 -26.33 11.07 -15.85
N ASP A 413 -27.21 11.14 -16.86
CA ASP A 413 -28.48 10.43 -16.86
C ASP A 413 -28.32 8.97 -17.27
N VAL A 414 -27.26 8.67 -18.06
CA VAL A 414 -26.95 7.34 -18.56
C VAL A 414 -25.44 7.12 -18.51
N ILE A 415 -25.01 6.02 -17.92
CA ILE A 415 -23.62 5.55 -17.98
C ILE A 415 -23.59 4.27 -18.82
N ILE A 416 -22.80 4.28 -19.88
CA ILE A 416 -22.60 3.12 -20.75
C ILE A 416 -21.16 2.62 -20.60
N ILE A 417 -21.01 1.33 -20.29
CA ILE A 417 -19.71 0.71 -20.08
C ILE A 417 -19.52 -0.44 -21.05
N ASP A 418 -18.48 -0.39 -21.88
CA ASP A 418 -18.08 -1.49 -22.75
C ASP A 418 -16.90 -2.28 -22.13
N GLU A 419 -16.70 -3.51 -22.59
CA GLU A 419 -15.69 -4.45 -22.13
C GLU A 419 -15.80 -4.78 -20.62
N MET A 420 -17.04 -4.96 -20.13
CA MET A 420 -17.30 -5.27 -18.71
C MET A 420 -16.63 -6.54 -18.20
N SER A 421 -16.24 -7.48 -19.07
CA SER A 421 -15.49 -8.68 -18.70
C SER A 421 -14.15 -8.37 -18.03
N MET A 422 -13.56 -7.18 -18.29
CA MET A 422 -12.29 -6.73 -17.72
C MET A 422 -12.46 -5.93 -16.42
N VAL A 423 -13.67 -5.73 -15.93
CA VAL A 423 -13.96 -4.99 -14.70
C VAL A 423 -13.98 -5.95 -13.51
N ASP A 424 -13.07 -5.74 -12.55
CA ASP A 424 -13.04 -6.48 -11.30
C ASP A 424 -14.04 -5.94 -10.27
N VAL A 425 -14.22 -6.67 -9.18
CA VAL A 425 -15.20 -6.30 -8.14
C VAL A 425 -14.86 -4.99 -7.44
N MET A 426 -13.57 -4.64 -7.31
CA MET A 426 -13.13 -3.40 -6.66
C MET A 426 -13.46 -2.17 -7.50
N LEU A 427 -13.17 -2.26 -8.81
CA LEU A 427 -13.50 -1.19 -9.76
C LEU A 427 -15.01 -1.06 -9.93
N PHE A 428 -15.73 -2.18 -9.99
CA PHE A 428 -17.19 -2.20 -10.04
C PHE A 428 -17.83 -1.58 -8.80
N HIS A 429 -17.33 -1.90 -7.62
CA HIS A 429 -17.76 -1.29 -6.37
C HIS A 429 -17.60 0.24 -6.38
N SER A 430 -16.44 0.71 -6.83
CA SER A 430 -16.17 2.15 -6.94
C SER A 430 -17.09 2.83 -7.93
N LEU A 431 -17.39 2.18 -9.05
CA LEU A 431 -18.36 2.65 -10.04
C LEU A 431 -19.77 2.75 -9.44
N LEU A 432 -20.27 1.68 -8.80
CA LEU A 432 -21.63 1.67 -8.25
C LEU A 432 -21.82 2.75 -7.18
N LYS A 433 -20.79 3.04 -6.39
CA LYS A 433 -20.81 4.15 -5.42
C LYS A 433 -20.89 5.53 -6.06
N ALA A 434 -20.44 5.66 -7.30
CA ALA A 434 -20.45 6.92 -8.03
C ALA A 434 -21.68 7.08 -8.96
N VAL A 435 -22.55 6.08 -9.08
CA VAL A 435 -23.79 6.16 -9.85
C VAL A 435 -24.83 6.94 -9.05
N ALA A 436 -25.31 8.05 -9.62
CA ALA A 436 -26.37 8.85 -8.99
C ALA A 436 -27.73 8.11 -8.99
N LYS A 437 -28.59 8.48 -8.05
CA LYS A 437 -29.96 7.96 -8.04
C LYS A 437 -30.70 8.38 -9.31
N GLY A 438 -31.29 7.43 -10.00
CA GLY A 438 -32.02 7.66 -11.27
C GLY A 438 -31.14 7.52 -12.51
N THR A 439 -29.82 7.47 -12.39
CA THR A 439 -28.92 7.21 -13.51
C THR A 439 -29.11 5.80 -14.06
N ARG A 440 -29.22 5.68 -15.37
CA ARG A 440 -29.32 4.41 -16.11
C ARG A 440 -27.93 3.80 -16.30
N LEU A 441 -27.85 2.47 -16.26
CA LEU A 441 -26.60 1.76 -16.41
C LEU A 441 -26.71 0.71 -17.53
N VAL A 442 -25.98 0.91 -18.61
CA VAL A 442 -25.89 -0.04 -19.72
C VAL A 442 -24.47 -0.66 -19.72
N MET A 443 -24.40 -1.95 -19.49
CA MET A 443 -23.15 -2.70 -19.40
C MET A 443 -23.02 -3.65 -20.58
N VAL A 444 -21.92 -3.56 -21.31
CA VAL A 444 -21.68 -4.38 -22.50
C VAL A 444 -20.41 -5.17 -22.32
N GLY A 445 -20.43 -6.44 -22.67
CA GLY A 445 -19.25 -7.29 -22.54
C GLY A 445 -19.43 -8.65 -23.21
N ASP A 446 -18.45 -9.49 -22.97
CA ASP A 446 -18.44 -10.85 -23.48
C ASP A 446 -18.04 -11.79 -22.32
N VAL A 447 -18.97 -12.62 -21.85
CA VAL A 447 -18.75 -13.52 -20.70
C VAL A 447 -17.75 -14.63 -20.96
N ASP A 448 -17.47 -14.91 -22.25
CA ASP A 448 -16.54 -15.94 -22.68
C ASP A 448 -15.12 -15.41 -22.92
N GLN A 449 -14.93 -14.07 -22.82
CA GLN A 449 -13.59 -13.48 -22.85
C GLN A 449 -12.83 -13.69 -21.54
N LEU A 450 -11.52 -13.41 -21.57
CA LEU A 450 -10.68 -13.47 -20.38
C LEU A 450 -11.25 -12.56 -19.28
N PRO A 451 -11.34 -13.06 -18.05
CA PRO A 451 -11.80 -12.26 -16.91
C PRO A 451 -10.83 -11.13 -16.58
N SER A 452 -11.25 -10.25 -15.68
CA SER A 452 -10.40 -9.19 -15.11
C SER A 452 -9.12 -9.74 -14.48
N VAL A 453 -8.07 -8.93 -14.48
CA VAL A 453 -6.82 -9.26 -13.75
C VAL A 453 -7.04 -9.19 -12.23
N GLY A 454 -7.94 -8.31 -11.78
CA GLY A 454 -8.31 -8.19 -10.37
C GLY A 454 -9.34 -9.24 -9.94
N PRO A 455 -9.69 -9.26 -8.64
CA PRO A 455 -10.58 -10.28 -8.07
C PRO A 455 -12.04 -10.13 -8.53
N GLY A 456 -12.70 -11.27 -8.70
CA GLY A 456 -14.13 -11.36 -9.05
C GLY A 456 -14.40 -11.43 -10.55
N ASN A 457 -15.54 -12.01 -10.91
CA ASN A 457 -16.00 -12.16 -12.28
C ASN A 457 -17.36 -11.49 -12.46
N VAL A 458 -17.36 -10.15 -12.28
CA VAL A 458 -18.55 -9.32 -12.17
C VAL A 458 -19.56 -9.56 -13.29
N LEU A 459 -19.11 -9.53 -14.56
CA LEU A 459 -20.03 -9.70 -15.70
C LEU A 459 -20.71 -11.06 -15.67
N ARG A 460 -19.96 -12.13 -15.41
CA ARG A 460 -20.51 -13.49 -15.34
C ARG A 460 -21.51 -13.64 -14.20
N ASP A 461 -21.19 -13.07 -13.04
CA ASP A 461 -22.03 -13.15 -11.84
C ASP A 461 -23.33 -12.34 -12.00
N LEU A 462 -23.31 -11.25 -12.77
CA LEU A 462 -24.49 -10.47 -13.08
C LEU A 462 -25.40 -11.11 -14.15
N VAL A 463 -24.87 -11.98 -15.01
CA VAL A 463 -25.61 -12.66 -16.07
C VAL A 463 -26.26 -13.96 -15.57
N ASN A 464 -25.66 -14.64 -14.58
CA ASN A 464 -26.16 -15.88 -14.00
C ASN A 464 -27.16 -15.65 -12.88
#